data_21dbd499493b4b1785f2a07652061c45
#
_entry.id   21dbd499493b4b1785f2a07652061c45
#
_cell.length_a   1.000
_cell.length_b   1.000
_cell.length_c   1.000
_cell.angle_alpha   90.00
_cell.angle_beta   90.00
_cell.angle_gamma   90.00
#
_symmetry.space_group_name_H-M   'P 1'
#
loop_
_entity.id
_entity.type
_entity.pdbx_description
1 polymer ?
#
loop_
_entity_poly.entity_id
_entity_poly.type
_entity_poly.pdbx_seq_one_letter_code
_entity_poly.pdbx_strand_id
1 'polypeptide(L)'
;MDIDIHTTAGKVADLERRLEEAVHAGSARAVEKQHAKGKKTARERVLELLDEDSFVELDELARHRSTAFGMERNRPYGDGVVTGYGSIDGRQVCVFAQDFTVFGGSLGQVFGEKIVKVMDLAMKTGCPVIGINDSGGARIQEGVVSLGLYGEIFRRNVHASGVVPQISLIMGPCAGGAVYSPAITDFTVMVDQTSHMFITGPDVIKTVTGEDVSMEDLGGARSHNTKSGNAHYMASDESDAIDYVKALISFLPQNNLDEAPYDLDRVEDTAAELEPTDEDQALDGLVPDSPNQPYDMHSVVEAVLDDGDFLEVQAMFAPNIIVGFGRVEGRSVGVVANQPIQLAGTLDIDASEKAARFVRTCDAFNLPVLTFVDVPGFLPGTDQEWNGIIRRGAKLLFAYAEATVPLVTVITRKAYGGAYDVMGSKHLGADINLAWPTAQIAVMGAQGAVNILYRTDLAEADDPEGRRAELVQEYEDHLANPYLAAERGYVDAVIQPHETRAEVVRALRLLRSKRETLPPKKHGNIPL
;
A
#
# COMPACT_ATOMS: atom_id res chain seq x y z
N MET A 1 44.98 -7.68 30.24
CA MET A 1 45.28 -9.09 30.61
C MET A 1 45.24 -9.92 29.35
N ASP A 2 46.27 -10.70 29.08
CA ASP A 2 46.20 -11.66 27.96
C ASP A 2 45.14 -12.70 28.31
N ILE A 3 44.11 -12.78 27.50
CA ILE A 3 42.99 -13.73 27.67
C ILE A 3 43.50 -15.09 27.17
N ASP A 4 43.66 -16.05 28.08
CA ASP A 4 44.00 -17.43 27.71
C ASP A 4 42.75 -18.12 27.10
N ILE A 5 42.65 -18.10 25.77
CA ILE A 5 41.56 -18.69 24.98
C ILE A 5 41.43 -20.21 25.11
N HIS A 6 42.34 -20.88 25.79
CA HIS A 6 42.27 -22.33 26.04
C HIS A 6 41.45 -22.67 27.30
N THR A 7 41.16 -21.69 28.16
CA THR A 7 40.28 -21.85 29.32
C THR A 7 38.81 -21.53 28.97
N THR A 8 37.87 -22.08 29.74
CA THR A 8 36.43 -21.75 29.57
C THR A 8 36.17 -20.26 29.75
N ALA A 9 36.75 -19.64 30.78
CA ALA A 9 36.63 -18.21 31.03
C ALA A 9 37.20 -17.37 29.88
N GLY A 10 38.36 -17.79 29.34
CA GLY A 10 38.96 -17.13 28.20
C GLY A 10 38.17 -17.27 26.92
N LYS A 11 37.49 -18.40 26.71
CA LYS A 11 36.59 -18.57 25.55
C LYS A 11 35.34 -17.68 25.65
N VAL A 12 34.77 -17.53 26.85
CA VAL A 12 33.65 -16.61 27.12
C VAL A 12 34.09 -15.17 26.86
N ALA A 13 35.22 -14.75 27.39
CA ALA A 13 35.73 -13.40 27.16
C ALA A 13 36.09 -13.12 25.67
N ASP A 14 36.56 -14.13 24.91
CA ASP A 14 36.77 -13.98 23.47
C ASP A 14 35.43 -13.85 22.71
N LEU A 15 34.40 -14.56 23.13
CA LEU A 15 33.04 -14.37 22.57
C LEU A 15 32.54 -12.95 22.81
N GLU A 16 32.58 -12.45 24.04
CA GLU A 16 32.16 -11.09 24.40
C GLU A 16 32.89 -10.04 23.54
N ARG A 17 34.22 -10.19 23.36
CA ARG A 17 35.00 -9.31 22.49
C ARG A 17 34.53 -9.36 21.03
N ARG A 18 34.22 -10.56 20.50
CA ARG A 18 33.74 -10.70 19.11
C ARG A 18 32.34 -10.10 18.91
N LEU A 19 31.47 -10.26 19.89
CA LEU A 19 30.15 -9.66 19.87
C LEU A 19 30.25 -8.12 19.90
N GLU A 20 31.12 -7.58 20.75
CA GLU A 20 31.40 -6.15 20.78
C GLU A 20 31.96 -5.62 19.44
N GLU A 21 32.88 -6.36 18.82
CA GLU A 21 33.37 -6.03 17.48
C GLU A 21 32.28 -6.12 16.41
N ALA A 22 31.32 -7.04 16.53
CA ALA A 22 30.21 -7.20 15.59
C ALA A 22 29.22 -6.03 15.69
N VAL A 23 28.91 -5.57 16.90
CA VAL A 23 28.07 -4.40 17.12
C VAL A 23 28.67 -3.14 16.49
N HIS A 24 29.99 -3.01 16.48
CA HIS A 24 30.75 -1.88 15.95
C HIS A 24 31.46 -2.21 14.61
N ALA A 25 30.82 -3.01 13.75
CA ALA A 25 31.39 -3.45 12.47
C ALA A 25 31.74 -2.29 11.51
N GLY A 26 30.96 -1.21 11.56
CA GLY A 26 31.27 0.04 10.86
C GLY A 26 32.37 0.84 11.55
N SER A 27 33.29 1.44 10.79
CA SER A 27 34.32 2.31 11.38
C SER A 27 33.67 3.54 12.02
N ALA A 28 34.23 4.05 13.13
CA ALA A 28 33.76 5.25 13.81
C ALA A 28 33.59 6.45 12.85
N ARG A 29 34.54 6.62 11.91
CA ARG A 29 34.47 7.66 10.88
C ARG A 29 33.27 7.47 9.93
N ALA A 30 32.94 6.21 9.57
CA ALA A 30 31.80 5.94 8.69
C ALA A 30 30.47 6.18 9.40
N VAL A 31 30.37 5.81 10.69
CA VAL A 31 29.20 6.09 11.54
C VAL A 31 29.02 7.60 11.71
N GLU A 32 30.08 8.34 12.06
CA GLU A 32 30.02 9.81 12.17
C GLU A 32 29.57 10.48 10.87
N LYS A 33 30.06 10.00 9.72
CA LYS A 33 29.64 10.49 8.41
C LYS A 33 28.16 10.17 8.10
N GLN A 34 27.65 9.05 8.60
CA GLN A 34 26.24 8.67 8.47
C GLN A 34 25.37 9.63 9.29
N HIS A 35 25.70 9.83 10.57
CA HIS A 35 25.01 10.76 11.46
C HIS A 35 25.06 12.22 10.97
N ALA A 36 26.19 12.67 10.42
CA ALA A 36 26.32 14.01 9.86
C ALA A 36 25.36 14.28 8.68
N LYS A 37 24.80 13.26 8.07
CA LYS A 37 23.74 13.35 7.03
C LYS A 37 22.32 13.27 7.59
N GLY A 38 22.16 13.25 8.92
CA GLY A 38 20.86 13.05 9.58
C GLY A 38 20.33 11.62 9.50
N LYS A 39 21.22 10.64 9.20
CA LYS A 39 20.85 9.22 9.04
C LYS A 39 21.33 8.39 10.23
N LYS A 40 20.50 7.45 10.65
CA LYS A 40 20.85 6.45 11.67
C LYS A 40 21.65 5.28 11.06
N THR A 41 22.34 4.53 11.89
CA THR A 41 22.94 3.25 11.49
C THR A 41 21.87 2.16 11.34
N ALA A 42 22.21 1.06 10.68
CA ALA A 42 21.31 -0.08 10.53
C ALA A 42 20.81 -0.61 11.89
N ARG A 43 21.69 -0.71 12.87
CA ARG A 43 21.37 -1.19 14.22
C ARG A 43 20.44 -0.22 14.97
N GLU A 44 20.72 1.08 14.93
CA GLU A 44 19.85 2.10 15.52
C GLU A 44 18.43 2.04 14.94
N ARG A 45 18.30 1.87 13.63
CA ARG A 45 17.01 1.73 12.94
C ARG A 45 16.24 0.48 13.39
N VAL A 46 16.92 -0.65 13.53
CA VAL A 46 16.32 -1.92 14.00
C VAL A 46 15.84 -1.78 15.44
N LEU A 47 16.66 -1.20 16.32
CA LEU A 47 16.31 -1.02 17.74
C LEU A 47 15.17 -0.01 17.95
N GLU A 48 15.03 0.98 17.09
CA GLU A 48 13.90 1.92 17.14
C GLU A 48 12.60 1.31 16.55
N LEU A 49 12.73 0.44 15.55
CA LEU A 49 11.59 -0.25 14.94
C LEU A 49 10.96 -1.27 15.89
N LEU A 50 11.76 -2.01 16.62
CA LEU A 50 11.32 -3.13 17.44
C LEU A 50 11.05 -2.70 18.89
N ASP A 51 10.23 -3.47 19.58
CA ASP A 51 9.99 -3.30 21.02
C ASP A 51 11.31 -3.41 21.80
N GLU A 52 11.42 -2.66 22.89
CA GLU A 52 12.60 -2.65 23.73
C GLU A 52 12.98 -4.09 24.16
N ASP A 53 14.26 -4.41 24.07
CA ASP A 53 14.85 -5.73 24.41
C ASP A 53 14.28 -6.94 23.63
N SER A 54 13.45 -6.74 22.60
CA SER A 54 12.88 -7.84 21.81
C SER A 54 13.80 -8.36 20.70
N PHE A 55 14.80 -7.57 20.28
CA PHE A 55 15.64 -7.92 19.13
C PHE A 55 16.56 -9.10 19.39
N VAL A 56 16.47 -10.13 18.58
CA VAL A 56 17.39 -11.26 18.54
C VAL A 56 18.11 -11.26 17.20
N GLU A 57 19.39 -10.92 17.22
CA GLU A 57 20.24 -10.91 16.02
C GLU A 57 20.61 -12.32 15.57
N LEU A 58 20.60 -12.55 14.27
CA LEU A 58 21.04 -13.79 13.63
C LEU A 58 22.27 -13.53 12.76
N ASP A 59 23.23 -14.47 12.81
CA ASP A 59 24.45 -14.44 11.99
C ASP A 59 25.31 -13.17 12.20
N GLU A 60 25.31 -12.60 13.39
CA GLU A 60 26.11 -11.42 13.72
C GLU A 60 27.61 -11.63 13.53
N LEU A 61 28.11 -12.86 13.74
CA LEU A 61 29.51 -13.24 13.56
C LEU A 61 29.83 -13.69 12.13
N ALA A 62 28.89 -13.69 11.20
CA ALA A 62 29.13 -14.07 9.81
C ALA A 62 30.03 -13.05 9.10
N ARG A 63 30.89 -13.51 8.20
CA ARG A 63 31.84 -12.68 7.44
C ARG A 63 31.89 -13.14 5.99
N HIS A 64 32.16 -12.21 5.05
CA HIS A 64 32.35 -12.57 3.65
C HIS A 64 33.54 -13.54 3.47
N ARG A 65 33.50 -14.27 2.35
CA ARG A 65 34.51 -15.29 2.01
C ARG A 65 35.41 -14.87 0.85
N SER A 66 35.21 -13.64 0.34
CA SER A 66 35.96 -13.14 -0.82
C SER A 66 37.45 -12.97 -0.49
N THR A 67 38.29 -13.42 -1.41
CA THR A 67 39.77 -13.25 -1.39
C THR A 67 40.22 -12.36 -2.54
N ALA A 68 39.33 -11.92 -3.42
CA ALA A 68 39.66 -11.07 -4.55
C ALA A 68 39.85 -9.61 -4.12
N PHE A 69 40.65 -8.87 -4.82
CA PHE A 69 40.87 -7.43 -4.64
C PHE A 69 41.31 -7.03 -3.22
N GLY A 70 41.96 -7.93 -2.48
CA GLY A 70 42.46 -7.66 -1.13
C GLY A 70 41.38 -7.68 -0.03
N MET A 71 40.18 -8.17 -0.34
CA MET A 71 39.08 -8.23 0.63
C MET A 71 39.38 -9.13 1.84
N GLU A 72 40.25 -10.12 1.70
CA GLU A 72 40.69 -11.00 2.80
C GLU A 72 41.31 -10.22 3.97
N ARG A 73 41.79 -9.00 3.73
CA ARG A 73 42.40 -8.13 4.75
C ARG A 73 41.37 -7.31 5.56
N ASN A 74 40.16 -7.19 5.06
CA ASN A 74 39.10 -6.45 5.72
C ASN A 74 37.82 -7.28 5.73
N ARG A 75 37.57 -7.99 6.82
CA ARG A 75 36.46 -8.91 6.99
C ARG A 75 35.61 -8.52 8.22
N PRO A 76 34.84 -7.44 8.14
CA PRO A 76 33.96 -7.01 9.24
C PRO A 76 32.94 -8.10 9.56
N TYR A 77 32.51 -8.20 10.81
CA TYR A 77 31.39 -9.04 11.21
C TYR A 77 30.09 -8.55 10.61
N GLY A 78 29.10 -9.43 10.46
CA GLY A 78 27.80 -9.12 9.91
C GLY A 78 27.75 -8.86 8.41
N ASP A 79 28.89 -8.69 7.75
CA ASP A 79 29.07 -8.45 6.30
C ASP A 79 28.22 -7.29 5.73
N GLY A 80 27.88 -6.28 6.55
CA GLY A 80 27.16 -5.08 6.11
C GLY A 80 25.62 -5.20 6.12
N VAL A 81 25.09 -6.21 6.81
CA VAL A 81 23.64 -6.32 7.05
C VAL A 81 23.35 -6.86 8.44
N VAL A 82 22.48 -6.18 9.17
CA VAL A 82 21.91 -6.63 10.45
C VAL A 82 20.67 -7.43 10.15
N THR A 83 20.57 -8.65 10.66
CA THR A 83 19.44 -9.57 10.39
C THR A 83 18.97 -10.24 11.66
N GLY A 84 17.68 -10.44 11.82
CA GLY A 84 17.13 -11.10 12.99
C GLY A 84 15.61 -11.04 13.05
N TYR A 85 15.10 -11.13 14.25
CA TYR A 85 13.68 -11.02 14.54
C TYR A 85 13.44 -10.31 15.88
N GLY A 86 12.24 -9.84 16.09
CA GLY A 86 11.80 -9.20 17.31
C GLY A 86 10.30 -8.98 17.28
N SER A 87 9.79 -8.06 18.07
CA SER A 87 8.37 -7.73 18.06
C SER A 87 8.12 -6.24 17.82
N ILE A 88 6.93 -5.95 17.31
CA ILE A 88 6.33 -4.62 17.24
C ILE A 88 4.96 -4.72 17.92
N ASP A 89 4.76 -3.98 19.00
CA ASP A 89 3.56 -4.06 19.84
C ASP A 89 3.22 -5.52 20.23
N GLY A 90 4.26 -6.28 20.62
CA GLY A 90 4.18 -7.70 20.98
C GLY A 90 4.02 -8.68 19.82
N ARG A 91 3.89 -8.22 18.59
CA ARG A 91 3.72 -9.06 17.40
C ARG A 91 5.06 -9.38 16.74
N GLN A 92 5.34 -10.66 16.51
CA GLN A 92 6.61 -11.10 15.94
C GLN A 92 6.80 -10.62 14.50
N VAL A 93 7.99 -10.13 14.21
CA VAL A 93 8.42 -9.72 12.85
C VAL A 93 9.85 -10.21 12.59
N CYS A 94 10.15 -10.51 11.34
CA CYS A 94 11.51 -10.72 10.85
C CYS A 94 12.03 -9.43 10.22
N VAL A 95 13.30 -9.10 10.46
CA VAL A 95 13.88 -7.84 10.00
C VAL A 95 15.28 -8.07 9.39
N PHE A 96 15.58 -7.33 8.34
CA PHE A 96 16.94 -7.10 7.88
C PHE A 96 17.16 -5.59 7.63
N ALA A 97 18.36 -5.10 7.96
CA ALA A 97 18.75 -3.71 7.77
C ALA A 97 20.14 -3.63 7.13
N GLN A 98 20.23 -3.03 5.97
CA GLN A 98 21.47 -2.84 5.24
C GLN A 98 22.28 -1.72 5.89
N ASP A 99 23.56 -2.01 6.17
CA ASP A 99 24.46 -1.09 6.87
C ASP A 99 25.38 -0.38 5.89
N PHE A 100 25.04 0.85 5.56
CA PHE A 100 25.83 1.68 4.65
C PHE A 100 27.23 1.99 5.18
N THR A 101 27.47 1.87 6.49
CA THR A 101 28.79 2.10 7.10
C THR A 101 29.78 0.98 6.80
N VAL A 102 29.30 -0.18 6.32
CA VAL A 102 30.10 -1.35 5.94
C VAL A 102 29.96 -1.60 4.44
N PHE A 103 31.02 -1.39 3.69
CA PHE A 103 31.07 -1.54 2.22
C PHE A 103 29.96 -0.80 1.45
N GLY A 104 29.46 0.32 2.01
CA GLY A 104 28.35 1.07 1.42
C GLY A 104 27.04 0.27 1.34
N GLY A 105 26.81 -0.68 2.24
CA GLY A 105 25.64 -1.54 2.24
C GLY A 105 25.55 -2.44 1.00
N SER A 106 26.65 -2.66 0.27
CA SER A 106 26.63 -3.43 -0.97
C SER A 106 26.42 -4.92 -0.72
N LEU A 107 25.55 -5.54 -1.50
CA LEU A 107 25.19 -6.94 -1.39
C LEU A 107 26.30 -7.86 -1.93
N GLY A 108 26.91 -8.62 -1.03
CA GLY A 108 27.80 -9.72 -1.32
C GLY A 108 27.17 -11.07 -1.01
N GLN A 109 27.96 -12.15 -1.11
CA GLN A 109 27.46 -13.51 -0.89
C GLN A 109 26.85 -13.68 0.51
N VAL A 110 27.64 -13.46 1.56
CA VAL A 110 27.19 -13.70 2.95
C VAL A 110 26.09 -12.71 3.36
N PHE A 111 26.20 -11.49 2.92
CA PHE A 111 25.14 -10.48 3.06
C PHE A 111 23.78 -11.00 2.54
N GLY A 112 23.75 -11.49 1.29
CA GLY A 112 22.55 -12.05 0.69
C GLY A 112 22.08 -13.34 1.36
N GLU A 113 23.01 -14.25 1.74
CA GLU A 113 22.68 -15.48 2.47
C GLU A 113 21.97 -15.19 3.80
N LYS A 114 22.38 -14.14 4.51
CA LYS A 114 21.75 -13.70 5.77
C LYS A 114 20.31 -13.23 5.55
N ILE A 115 20.07 -12.39 4.52
CA ILE A 115 18.72 -11.93 4.17
C ILE A 115 17.83 -13.12 3.78
N VAL A 116 18.31 -13.99 2.90
CA VAL A 116 17.62 -15.21 2.47
C VAL A 116 17.20 -16.07 3.65
N LYS A 117 18.09 -16.25 4.63
CA LYS A 117 17.82 -17.03 5.84
C LYS A 117 16.68 -16.41 6.67
N VAL A 118 16.65 -15.09 6.84
CA VAL A 118 15.60 -14.40 7.58
C VAL A 118 14.27 -14.47 6.84
N MET A 119 14.26 -14.31 5.51
CA MET A 119 13.05 -14.47 4.70
C MET A 119 12.50 -15.90 4.77
N ASP A 120 13.37 -16.91 4.71
CA ASP A 120 12.97 -18.32 4.86
C ASP A 120 12.41 -18.60 6.27
N LEU A 121 12.96 -17.94 7.30
CA LEU A 121 12.45 -18.03 8.67
C LEU A 121 11.05 -17.42 8.77
N ALA A 122 10.86 -16.23 8.23
CA ALA A 122 9.55 -15.56 8.20
C ALA A 122 8.46 -16.42 7.52
N MET A 123 8.80 -17.05 6.39
CA MET A 123 7.88 -17.96 5.69
C MET A 123 7.54 -19.21 6.51
N LYS A 124 8.49 -19.72 7.31
CA LYS A 124 8.25 -20.90 8.17
C LYS A 124 7.45 -20.58 9.42
N THR A 125 7.58 -19.36 9.93
CA THR A 125 6.90 -18.91 11.15
C THR A 125 5.61 -18.15 10.87
N GLY A 126 5.39 -17.72 9.61
CA GLY A 126 4.22 -16.95 9.23
C GLY A 126 4.21 -15.54 9.83
N CYS A 127 5.35 -14.86 9.89
CA CYS A 127 5.42 -13.50 10.40
C CYS A 127 5.88 -12.50 9.31
N PRO A 128 5.51 -11.20 9.44
CA PRO A 128 5.89 -10.17 8.49
C PRO A 128 7.40 -10.03 8.32
N VAL A 129 7.83 -9.60 7.13
CA VAL A 129 9.23 -9.25 6.83
C VAL A 129 9.35 -7.75 6.61
N ILE A 130 10.24 -7.12 7.35
CA ILE A 130 10.55 -5.70 7.19
C ILE A 130 12.00 -5.56 6.73
N GLY A 131 12.20 -4.98 5.55
CA GLY A 131 13.52 -4.70 4.99
C GLY A 131 13.85 -3.21 5.07
N ILE A 132 14.95 -2.86 5.74
CA ILE A 132 15.49 -1.50 5.78
C ILE A 132 16.63 -1.42 4.77
N ASN A 133 16.41 -0.62 3.72
CA ASN A 133 17.26 -0.57 2.54
C ASN A 133 18.10 0.72 2.53
N ASP A 134 19.42 0.55 2.52
CA ASP A 134 20.42 1.62 2.42
C ASP A 134 21.68 1.04 1.77
N SER A 135 21.70 0.96 0.42
CA SER A 135 22.66 0.16 -0.33
C SER A 135 23.13 0.82 -1.62
N GLY A 136 24.42 0.72 -1.86
CA GLY A 136 25.03 1.06 -3.16
C GLY A 136 24.81 0.01 -4.27
N GLY A 137 24.05 -1.07 -4.01
CA GLY A 137 23.78 -2.12 -4.99
C GLY A 137 24.66 -3.36 -4.83
N ALA A 138 24.97 -4.04 -5.94
CA ALA A 138 25.78 -5.25 -5.93
C ALA A 138 27.25 -4.97 -5.54
N ARG A 139 27.85 -5.82 -4.72
CA ARG A 139 29.27 -5.78 -4.38
C ARG A 139 30.11 -6.24 -5.57
N ILE A 140 30.68 -5.28 -6.29
CA ILE A 140 31.39 -5.53 -7.56
C ILE A 140 32.53 -6.52 -7.40
N GLN A 141 33.24 -6.50 -6.26
CA GLN A 141 34.38 -7.37 -5.95
C GLN A 141 33.99 -8.85 -5.88
N GLU A 142 32.73 -9.18 -5.67
CA GLU A 142 32.22 -10.55 -5.63
C GLU A 142 31.59 -11.00 -6.95
N GLY A 143 31.48 -10.10 -7.93
CA GLY A 143 31.04 -10.43 -9.29
C GLY A 143 29.64 -11.03 -9.38
N VAL A 144 29.50 -12.06 -10.19
CA VAL A 144 28.19 -12.69 -10.50
C VAL A 144 27.53 -13.33 -9.28
N VAL A 145 28.28 -13.65 -8.23
CA VAL A 145 27.74 -14.21 -6.98
C VAL A 145 26.79 -13.21 -6.33
N SER A 146 27.11 -11.91 -6.33
CA SER A 146 26.21 -10.86 -5.85
C SER A 146 24.89 -10.84 -6.61
N LEU A 147 24.91 -10.99 -7.93
CA LEU A 147 23.69 -11.04 -8.76
C LEU A 147 22.87 -12.29 -8.45
N GLY A 148 23.53 -13.44 -8.22
CA GLY A 148 22.85 -14.68 -7.83
C GLY A 148 22.04 -14.51 -6.54
N LEU A 149 22.59 -13.82 -5.55
CA LEU A 149 21.90 -13.58 -4.28
C LEU A 149 20.74 -12.58 -4.42
N TYR A 150 20.82 -11.57 -5.30
CA TYR A 150 19.64 -10.77 -5.64
C TYR A 150 18.52 -11.64 -6.21
N GLY A 151 18.84 -12.54 -7.14
CA GLY A 151 17.87 -13.49 -7.69
C GLY A 151 17.22 -14.36 -6.63
N GLU A 152 17.98 -14.84 -5.64
CA GLU A 152 17.49 -15.63 -4.51
C GLU A 152 16.55 -14.81 -3.61
N ILE A 153 16.84 -13.53 -3.38
CA ILE A 153 15.96 -12.61 -2.64
C ILE A 153 14.66 -12.36 -3.42
N PHE A 154 14.73 -12.02 -4.71
CA PHE A 154 13.54 -11.77 -5.55
C PHE A 154 12.60 -12.98 -5.60
N ARG A 155 13.17 -14.18 -5.73
CA ARG A 155 12.39 -15.42 -5.70
C ARG A 155 11.63 -15.56 -4.39
N ARG A 156 12.23 -15.20 -3.26
CA ARG A 156 11.56 -15.26 -1.96
C ARG A 156 10.53 -14.17 -1.79
N ASN A 157 10.76 -12.96 -2.28
CA ASN A 157 9.72 -11.93 -2.31
C ASN A 157 8.47 -12.43 -3.06
N VAL A 158 8.67 -13.08 -4.22
CA VAL A 158 7.54 -13.64 -5.00
C VAL A 158 6.84 -14.78 -4.24
N HIS A 159 7.59 -15.67 -3.60
CA HIS A 159 7.00 -16.78 -2.82
C HIS A 159 6.28 -16.29 -1.55
N ALA A 160 6.74 -15.19 -0.95
CA ALA A 160 6.14 -14.59 0.23
C ALA A 160 4.95 -13.68 -0.10
N SER A 161 4.81 -13.26 -1.36
CA SER A 161 3.73 -12.37 -1.81
C SER A 161 2.35 -12.98 -1.56
N GLY A 162 1.52 -12.28 -0.80
CA GLY A 162 0.21 -12.74 -0.38
C GLY A 162 0.25 -13.87 0.67
N VAL A 163 1.41 -14.17 1.26
CA VAL A 163 1.58 -15.16 2.34
C VAL A 163 1.90 -14.48 3.66
N VAL A 164 2.91 -13.64 3.68
CA VAL A 164 3.26 -12.79 4.82
C VAL A 164 3.41 -11.34 4.35
N PRO A 165 3.01 -10.34 5.15
CA PRO A 165 3.23 -8.94 4.81
C PRO A 165 4.71 -8.64 4.61
N GLN A 166 5.05 -7.94 3.53
CA GLN A 166 6.40 -7.53 3.19
C GLN A 166 6.46 -6.00 3.09
N ILE A 167 7.29 -5.37 3.91
CA ILE A 167 7.41 -3.91 3.99
C ILE A 167 8.85 -3.51 3.75
N SER A 168 9.05 -2.55 2.85
CA SER A 168 10.36 -1.98 2.54
C SER A 168 10.45 -0.53 2.99
N LEU A 169 11.42 -0.25 3.87
CA LEU A 169 11.82 1.09 4.28
C LEU A 169 13.07 1.49 3.47
N ILE A 170 12.99 2.54 2.69
CA ILE A 170 14.12 3.07 1.93
C ILE A 170 14.69 4.24 2.72
N MET A 171 15.85 4.03 3.31
CA MET A 171 16.51 5.01 4.20
C MET A 171 17.86 5.48 3.68
N GLY A 172 18.06 5.34 2.37
CA GLY A 172 19.28 5.76 1.69
C GLY A 172 19.21 5.46 0.20
N PRO A 173 20.35 5.42 -0.50
CA PRO A 173 20.37 4.97 -1.89
C PRO A 173 19.92 3.51 -2.00
N CYS A 174 19.14 3.25 -3.04
CA CYS A 174 18.70 1.92 -3.44
C CYS A 174 18.74 1.89 -4.97
N ALA A 175 19.84 1.35 -5.53
CA ALA A 175 20.14 1.50 -6.96
C ALA A 175 20.35 0.15 -7.65
N GLY A 176 20.05 0.11 -8.95
CA GLY A 176 20.25 -1.07 -9.80
C GLY A 176 19.41 -2.25 -9.33
N GLY A 177 20.03 -3.42 -9.16
CA GLY A 177 19.35 -4.64 -8.68
C GLY A 177 18.63 -4.48 -7.34
N ALA A 178 19.08 -3.57 -6.49
CA ALA A 178 18.49 -3.34 -5.17
C ALA A 178 17.04 -2.83 -5.20
N VAL A 179 16.58 -2.17 -6.28
CA VAL A 179 15.24 -1.59 -6.37
C VAL A 179 14.14 -2.62 -6.60
N TYR A 180 14.47 -3.79 -7.16
CA TYR A 180 13.45 -4.76 -7.54
C TYR A 180 12.83 -5.48 -6.35
N SER A 181 13.63 -5.78 -5.31
CA SER A 181 13.08 -6.37 -4.08
C SER A 181 12.01 -5.46 -3.43
N PRO A 182 12.27 -4.18 -3.13
CA PRO A 182 11.23 -3.26 -2.65
C PRO A 182 10.01 -3.15 -3.58
N ALA A 183 10.21 -3.12 -4.90
CA ALA A 183 9.12 -3.02 -5.87
C ALA A 183 8.19 -4.26 -5.87
N ILE A 184 8.67 -5.42 -5.42
CA ILE A 184 7.88 -6.65 -5.31
C ILE A 184 7.13 -6.70 -3.96
N THR A 185 7.63 -6.03 -2.92
CA THR A 185 7.00 -6.02 -1.59
C THR A 185 5.65 -5.31 -1.58
N ASP A 186 4.85 -5.51 -0.54
CA ASP A 186 3.49 -4.97 -0.46
C ASP A 186 3.48 -3.46 -0.26
N PHE A 187 4.41 -2.93 0.55
CA PHE A 187 4.51 -1.50 0.86
C PHE A 187 5.95 -1.01 0.80
N THR A 188 6.15 0.16 0.23
CA THR A 188 7.43 0.87 0.17
C THR A 188 7.29 2.24 0.80
N VAL A 189 8.08 2.51 1.83
CA VAL A 189 8.13 3.80 2.53
C VAL A 189 9.47 4.47 2.22
N MET A 190 9.45 5.74 1.85
CA MET A 190 10.66 6.50 1.49
C MET A 190 10.80 7.75 2.37
N VAL A 191 12.03 8.03 2.80
CA VAL A 191 12.36 9.23 3.57
C VAL A 191 12.72 10.38 2.62
N ASP A 192 12.10 11.55 2.80
CA ASP A 192 12.37 12.72 1.96
C ASP A 192 13.85 13.12 2.00
N GLN A 193 14.39 13.58 0.88
CA GLN A 193 15.76 14.07 0.65
C GLN A 193 16.90 13.06 0.90
N THR A 194 16.68 11.97 1.63
CA THR A 194 17.74 11.01 1.99
C THR A 194 17.64 9.69 1.27
N SER A 195 16.47 9.31 0.79
CA SER A 195 16.23 8.05 0.09
C SER A 195 16.06 8.24 -1.41
N HIS A 196 16.68 7.36 -2.17
CA HIS A 196 16.63 7.41 -3.63
C HIS A 196 16.50 6.00 -4.21
N MET A 197 15.56 5.82 -5.14
CA MET A 197 15.39 4.57 -5.90
C MET A 197 15.51 4.87 -7.40
N PHE A 198 16.40 4.16 -8.10
CA PHE A 198 16.49 4.22 -9.56
C PHE A 198 17.23 2.99 -10.11
N ILE A 199 16.91 2.59 -11.32
CA ILE A 199 17.62 1.49 -12.00
C ILE A 199 19.03 1.91 -12.34
N THR A 200 19.18 3.10 -12.93
CA THR A 200 20.48 3.72 -13.26
C THR A 200 20.51 5.16 -12.78
N GLY A 201 21.64 5.56 -12.19
CA GLY A 201 21.81 6.91 -11.65
C GLY A 201 21.91 8.00 -12.73
N PRO A 202 21.86 9.30 -12.31
CA PRO A 202 21.86 10.46 -13.19
C PRO A 202 23.04 10.49 -14.17
N ASP A 203 24.24 10.11 -13.75
CA ASP A 203 25.44 10.11 -14.61
C ASP A 203 25.33 9.16 -15.81
N VAL A 204 24.72 7.99 -15.60
CA VAL A 204 24.50 7.02 -16.68
C VAL A 204 23.42 7.54 -17.64
N ILE A 205 22.32 8.10 -17.11
CA ILE A 205 21.25 8.72 -17.90
C ILE A 205 21.84 9.82 -18.78
N LYS A 206 22.61 10.74 -18.19
CA LYS A 206 23.26 11.82 -18.92
C LYS A 206 24.16 11.31 -20.04
N THR A 207 24.89 10.23 -19.78
CA THR A 207 25.79 9.64 -20.79
C THR A 207 25.03 8.98 -21.94
N VAL A 208 23.92 8.31 -21.64
CA VAL A 208 23.18 7.48 -22.63
C VAL A 208 22.12 8.28 -23.37
N THR A 209 21.32 9.09 -22.66
CA THR A 209 20.18 9.83 -23.24
C THR A 209 20.44 11.31 -23.42
N GLY A 210 21.48 11.86 -22.77
CA GLY A 210 21.78 13.30 -22.75
C GLY A 210 20.93 14.10 -21.76
N GLU A 211 20.03 13.48 -21.01
CA GLU A 211 19.19 14.13 -20.02
C GLU A 211 20.01 14.51 -18.78
N ASP A 212 19.82 15.73 -18.28
CA ASP A 212 20.43 16.22 -17.06
C ASP A 212 19.36 16.28 -15.95
N VAL A 213 19.47 15.42 -14.96
CA VAL A 213 18.48 15.26 -13.90
C VAL A 213 19.19 15.07 -12.55
N SER A 214 18.65 15.64 -11.48
CA SER A 214 19.17 15.40 -10.14
C SER A 214 18.78 14.01 -9.60
N MET A 215 19.49 13.52 -8.60
CA MET A 215 19.11 12.27 -7.91
C MET A 215 17.70 12.36 -7.32
N GLU A 216 17.38 13.53 -6.75
CA GLU A 216 16.08 13.78 -6.11
C GLU A 216 14.93 13.81 -7.13
N ASP A 217 15.11 14.52 -8.24
CA ASP A 217 14.08 14.59 -9.30
C ASP A 217 13.90 13.26 -10.01
N LEU A 218 14.98 12.47 -10.17
CA LEU A 218 14.93 11.17 -10.82
C LEU A 218 14.23 10.13 -9.95
N GLY A 219 14.67 9.97 -8.72
CA GLY A 219 14.29 8.85 -7.87
C GLY A 219 14.17 9.16 -6.39
N GLY A 220 13.99 10.43 -6.02
CA GLY A 220 13.71 10.83 -4.63
C GLY A 220 12.31 10.41 -4.16
N ALA A 221 12.08 10.52 -2.86
CA ALA A 221 10.82 10.13 -2.23
C ALA A 221 9.61 10.81 -2.87
N ARG A 222 9.69 12.12 -3.14
CA ARG A 222 8.63 12.88 -3.78
C ARG A 222 8.30 12.35 -5.19
N SER A 223 9.32 12.08 -6.00
CA SER A 223 9.12 11.57 -7.38
C SER A 223 8.40 10.22 -7.39
N HIS A 224 8.73 9.33 -6.47
CA HIS A 224 8.08 8.02 -6.38
C HIS A 224 6.70 8.07 -5.72
N ASN A 225 6.44 9.05 -4.86
CA ASN A 225 5.12 9.25 -4.25
C ASN A 225 4.16 10.06 -5.11
N THR A 226 4.63 10.79 -6.16
CA THR A 226 3.74 11.65 -6.98
C THR A 226 3.65 11.25 -8.43
N LYS A 227 4.72 10.65 -9.00
CA LYS A 227 4.82 10.38 -10.45
C LYS A 227 4.76 8.90 -10.79
N SER A 228 5.55 8.07 -10.11
CA SER A 228 5.64 6.64 -10.46
C SER A 228 4.72 5.73 -9.64
N GLY A 229 4.24 6.19 -8.49
CA GLY A 229 3.44 5.38 -7.57
C GLY A 229 4.19 4.20 -6.95
N ASN A 230 5.53 4.17 -7.06
CA ASN A 230 6.34 3.08 -6.51
C ASN A 230 6.45 3.14 -4.98
N ALA A 231 6.31 4.32 -4.39
CA ALA A 231 6.28 4.52 -2.95
C ALA A 231 4.85 4.76 -2.44
N HIS A 232 4.60 4.30 -1.21
CA HIS A 232 3.29 4.33 -0.57
C HIS A 232 3.17 5.43 0.49
N TYR A 233 4.31 5.84 1.05
CA TYR A 233 4.40 6.93 2.03
C TYR A 233 5.72 7.69 1.87
N MET A 234 5.66 9.02 1.97
CA MET A 234 6.81 9.91 2.02
C MET A 234 6.98 10.42 3.44
N ALA A 235 7.95 9.87 4.15
CA ALA A 235 8.26 10.25 5.52
C ALA A 235 9.16 11.50 5.55
N SER A 236 8.95 12.35 6.55
CA SER A 236 9.76 13.55 6.80
C SER A 236 11.17 13.23 7.27
N ASP A 237 11.33 12.14 8.02
CA ASP A 237 12.59 11.62 8.53
C ASP A 237 12.51 10.10 8.80
N GLU A 238 13.59 9.51 9.31
CA GLU A 238 13.65 8.06 9.55
C GLU A 238 12.73 7.60 10.69
N SER A 239 12.49 8.43 11.70
CA SER A 239 11.57 8.10 12.80
C SER A 239 10.11 8.12 12.34
N ASP A 240 9.70 9.12 11.56
CA ASP A 240 8.38 9.19 10.93
C ASP A 240 8.13 7.95 10.04
N ALA A 241 9.14 7.52 9.28
CA ALA A 241 9.04 6.29 8.48
C ALA A 241 8.82 5.03 9.33
N ILE A 242 9.51 4.93 10.47
CA ILE A 242 9.37 3.83 11.42
C ILE A 242 7.99 3.85 12.08
N ASP A 243 7.53 5.01 12.52
CA ASP A 243 6.21 5.17 13.16
C ASP A 243 5.08 4.82 12.18
N TYR A 244 5.19 5.24 10.89
CA TYR A 244 4.24 4.83 9.86
C TYR A 244 4.20 3.30 9.69
N VAL A 245 5.34 2.62 9.68
CA VAL A 245 5.39 1.15 9.54
C VAL A 245 4.79 0.45 10.77
N LYS A 246 5.02 0.97 11.99
CA LYS A 246 4.37 0.45 13.20
C LYS A 246 2.85 0.58 13.12
N ALA A 247 2.36 1.75 12.70
CA ALA A 247 0.93 1.96 12.46
C ALA A 247 0.39 1.01 11.39
N LEU A 248 1.07 0.89 10.24
CA LEU A 248 0.67 0.01 9.14
C LEU A 248 0.56 -1.45 9.58
N ILE A 249 1.53 -1.96 10.31
CA ILE A 249 1.52 -3.34 10.82
C ILE A 249 0.33 -3.59 11.74
N SER A 250 -0.13 -2.60 12.49
CA SER A 250 -1.28 -2.76 13.39
C SER A 250 -2.59 -3.10 12.64
N PHE A 251 -2.69 -2.76 11.36
CA PHE A 251 -3.85 -3.07 10.51
C PHE A 251 -3.73 -4.42 9.78
N LEU A 252 -2.52 -4.98 9.65
CA LEU A 252 -2.28 -6.19 8.88
C LEU A 252 -2.23 -7.44 9.79
N PRO A 253 -2.72 -8.62 9.34
CA PRO A 253 -2.53 -9.87 10.09
C PRO A 253 -1.06 -10.30 10.08
N GLN A 254 -0.73 -11.35 10.87
CA GLN A 254 0.61 -11.95 10.84
C GLN A 254 0.90 -12.58 9.47
N ASN A 255 -0.12 -13.23 8.90
CA ASN A 255 -0.01 -13.92 7.61
C ASN A 255 -1.42 -14.13 7.00
N ASN A 256 -1.48 -14.71 5.83
CA ASN A 256 -2.71 -14.96 5.08
C ASN A 256 -3.66 -16.01 5.67
N LEU A 257 -3.27 -16.70 6.72
CA LEU A 257 -4.12 -17.67 7.43
C LEU A 257 -4.84 -17.05 8.62
N ASP A 258 -4.37 -15.92 9.08
CA ASP A 258 -4.96 -15.18 10.20
C ASP A 258 -6.10 -14.27 9.70
N GLU A 259 -7.06 -14.01 10.57
CA GLU A 259 -8.12 -13.04 10.31
C GLU A 259 -7.58 -11.60 10.43
N ALA A 260 -8.33 -10.63 9.90
CA ALA A 260 -8.05 -9.22 10.07
C ALA A 260 -7.85 -8.88 11.56
N PRO A 261 -6.86 -8.05 11.92
CA PRO A 261 -6.63 -7.66 13.30
C PRO A 261 -7.89 -7.06 13.95
N TYR A 262 -8.06 -7.38 15.21
CA TYR A 262 -9.23 -6.97 15.98
C TYR A 262 -8.79 -6.39 17.32
N ASP A 263 -9.09 -5.11 17.54
CA ASP A 263 -8.82 -4.41 18.79
C ASP A 263 -10.04 -4.54 19.70
N LEU A 264 -9.93 -5.44 20.69
CA LEU A 264 -11.02 -5.73 21.64
C LEU A 264 -11.33 -4.55 22.57
N ASP A 265 -10.38 -3.67 22.81
CA ASP A 265 -10.56 -2.51 23.69
C ASP A 265 -11.44 -1.43 23.04
N ARG A 266 -11.59 -1.48 21.71
CA ARG A 266 -12.45 -0.58 20.92
C ARG A 266 -13.86 -1.14 20.67
N VAL A 267 -14.16 -2.34 21.16
CA VAL A 267 -15.47 -2.96 20.94
C VAL A 267 -16.45 -2.43 21.97
N GLU A 268 -17.35 -1.56 21.55
CA GLU A 268 -18.52 -1.21 22.33
C GLU A 268 -19.46 -2.42 22.47
N ASP A 269 -20.28 -2.41 23.52
CA ASP A 269 -21.24 -3.50 23.76
C ASP A 269 -22.07 -3.74 22.47
N THR A 270 -21.94 -4.93 21.90
CA THR A 270 -22.61 -5.31 20.64
C THR A 270 -24.12 -5.26 20.72
N ALA A 271 -24.68 -5.07 21.92
CA ALA A 271 -26.11 -4.86 22.17
C ALA A 271 -26.52 -3.39 22.12
N ALA A 272 -25.56 -2.44 22.14
CA ALA A 272 -25.89 -1.02 22.02
C ALA A 272 -26.53 -0.74 20.66
N GLU A 273 -27.63 0.02 20.66
CA GLU A 273 -28.22 0.55 19.43
C GLU A 273 -27.19 1.48 18.78
N LEU A 274 -27.04 1.34 17.46
CA LEU A 274 -26.17 2.21 16.66
C LEU A 274 -26.93 3.52 16.39
N GLU A 275 -26.98 4.37 17.40
CA GLU A 275 -27.58 5.70 17.28
C GLU A 275 -26.64 6.63 16.50
N PRO A 276 -27.13 7.39 15.51
CA PRO A 276 -26.32 8.34 14.77
C PRO A 276 -25.72 9.41 15.68
N THR A 277 -24.43 9.65 15.55
CA THR A 277 -23.70 10.74 16.22
C THR A 277 -23.94 12.09 15.52
N ASP A 278 -23.44 13.18 16.10
CA ASP A 278 -23.48 14.49 15.43
C ASP A 278 -22.63 14.49 14.15
N GLU A 279 -21.55 13.71 14.10
CA GLU A 279 -20.72 13.53 12.91
C GLU A 279 -21.44 12.74 11.82
N ASP A 280 -22.16 11.68 12.20
CA ASP A 280 -23.01 10.95 11.26
C ASP A 280 -24.09 11.88 10.65
N GLN A 281 -24.75 12.69 11.49
CA GLN A 281 -25.78 13.63 11.03
C GLN A 281 -25.24 14.72 10.09
N ALA A 282 -23.96 15.09 10.21
CA ALA A 282 -23.33 16.03 9.30
C ALA A 282 -23.24 15.51 7.86
N LEU A 283 -23.29 14.19 7.66
CA LEU A 283 -23.30 13.59 6.32
C LEU A 283 -24.55 13.93 5.51
N ASP A 284 -25.69 14.22 6.15
CA ASP A 284 -26.95 14.55 5.47
C ASP A 284 -26.87 15.81 4.60
N GLY A 285 -25.97 16.73 4.97
CA GLY A 285 -25.73 17.96 4.23
C GLY A 285 -24.41 17.99 3.42
N LEU A 286 -23.66 16.87 3.37
CA LEU A 286 -22.32 16.84 2.79
C LEU A 286 -22.34 16.92 1.25
N VAL A 287 -23.25 16.19 0.61
CA VAL A 287 -23.34 16.18 -0.86
C VAL A 287 -24.07 17.43 -1.35
N PRO A 288 -23.42 18.28 -2.17
CA PRO A 288 -24.07 19.49 -2.70
C PRO A 288 -25.21 19.16 -3.66
N ASP A 289 -26.23 20.04 -3.71
CA ASP A 289 -27.37 19.93 -4.66
C ASP A 289 -26.90 19.95 -6.12
N SER A 290 -25.87 20.74 -6.41
CA SER A 290 -25.30 20.78 -7.76
C SER A 290 -24.39 19.57 -8.02
N PRO A 291 -24.66 18.76 -9.05
CA PRO A 291 -23.82 17.61 -9.39
C PRO A 291 -22.40 17.98 -9.84
N ASN A 292 -22.16 19.26 -10.14
CA ASN A 292 -20.84 19.77 -10.54
C ASN A 292 -20.04 20.36 -9.39
N GLN A 293 -20.63 20.52 -8.21
CA GLN A 293 -19.91 20.98 -7.02
C GLN A 293 -19.26 19.78 -6.31
N PRO A 294 -17.93 19.78 -6.15
CA PRO A 294 -17.23 18.68 -5.45
C PRO A 294 -17.41 18.80 -3.93
N TYR A 295 -17.22 17.69 -3.24
CA TYR A 295 -17.07 17.58 -1.79
C TYR A 295 -15.90 16.64 -1.47
N ASP A 296 -15.40 16.68 -0.22
CA ASP A 296 -14.29 15.84 0.22
C ASP A 296 -14.81 14.48 0.71
N MET A 297 -14.42 13.42 0.03
CA MET A 297 -14.82 12.06 0.40
C MET A 297 -14.15 11.57 1.70
N HIS A 298 -13.06 12.19 2.14
CA HIS A 298 -12.47 11.85 3.45
C HIS A 298 -13.48 12.02 4.58
N SER A 299 -14.35 13.03 4.50
CA SER A 299 -15.40 13.25 5.52
C SER A 299 -16.36 12.06 5.66
N VAL A 300 -16.66 11.35 4.56
CA VAL A 300 -17.47 10.12 4.60
C VAL A 300 -16.67 8.97 5.19
N VAL A 301 -15.42 8.83 4.77
CA VAL A 301 -14.53 7.76 5.23
C VAL A 301 -14.31 7.86 6.73
N GLU A 302 -13.95 9.05 7.21
CA GLU A 302 -13.67 9.32 8.63
C GLU A 302 -14.91 9.12 9.51
N ALA A 303 -16.10 9.53 9.05
CA ALA A 303 -17.35 9.33 9.80
C ALA A 303 -17.71 7.84 9.97
N VAL A 304 -17.30 6.98 9.05
CA VAL A 304 -17.60 5.53 9.12
C VAL A 304 -16.56 4.78 9.97
N LEU A 305 -15.33 5.27 10.04
CA LEU A 305 -14.25 4.63 10.79
C LEU A 305 -14.28 4.98 12.27
N ASP A 306 -13.76 4.08 13.10
CA ASP A 306 -13.62 4.30 14.55
C ASP A 306 -12.69 5.49 14.81
N ASP A 307 -13.17 6.46 15.59
CA ASP A 307 -12.45 7.70 15.94
C ASP A 307 -11.99 8.53 14.70
N GLY A 308 -12.50 8.25 13.51
CA GLY A 308 -12.01 8.84 12.27
C GLY A 308 -10.57 8.44 11.91
N ASP A 309 -10.03 7.40 12.56
CA ASP A 309 -8.63 6.96 12.39
C ASP A 309 -8.43 6.28 11.03
N PHE A 310 -7.80 7.00 10.11
CA PHE A 310 -7.56 6.56 8.74
C PHE A 310 -6.09 6.67 8.36
N LEU A 311 -5.46 5.52 8.10
CA LEU A 311 -4.09 5.44 7.58
C LEU A 311 -4.13 5.41 6.04
N GLU A 312 -4.07 6.57 5.42
CA GLU A 312 -4.07 6.67 3.96
C GLU A 312 -2.77 6.14 3.35
N VAL A 313 -2.89 5.37 2.27
CA VAL A 313 -1.78 4.80 1.51
C VAL A 313 -1.71 5.49 0.15
N GLN A 314 -0.51 5.87 -0.29
CA GLN A 314 -0.29 6.59 -1.56
C GLN A 314 -1.13 7.88 -1.69
N ALA A 315 -1.28 8.65 -0.62
CA ALA A 315 -2.06 9.89 -0.62
C ALA A 315 -1.64 10.88 -1.72
N MET A 316 -0.36 10.90 -2.08
CA MET A 316 0.18 11.82 -3.09
C MET A 316 0.13 11.28 -4.53
N PHE A 317 -0.14 9.97 -4.72
CA PHE A 317 -0.25 9.34 -6.04
C PHE A 317 -1.71 9.09 -6.39
N ALA A 318 -2.11 9.45 -7.61
CA ALA A 318 -3.49 9.31 -8.08
C ALA A 318 -4.51 9.78 -7.03
N PRO A 319 -4.51 11.08 -6.63
CA PRO A 319 -5.34 11.57 -5.52
C PRO A 319 -6.84 11.60 -5.85
N ASN A 320 -7.23 11.29 -7.08
CA ASN A 320 -8.61 11.08 -7.52
C ASN A 320 -9.21 9.76 -7.00
N ILE A 321 -8.39 8.88 -6.40
CA ILE A 321 -8.83 7.72 -5.64
C ILE A 321 -8.09 7.64 -4.30
N ILE A 322 -8.85 7.43 -3.24
CA ILE A 322 -8.38 7.27 -1.86
C ILE A 322 -8.29 5.79 -1.56
N VAL A 323 -7.17 5.33 -1.02
CA VAL A 323 -7.02 3.99 -0.47
C VAL A 323 -6.30 4.05 0.88
N GLY A 324 -6.68 3.21 1.82
CA GLY A 324 -6.06 3.19 3.14
C GLY A 324 -6.72 2.22 4.09
N PHE A 325 -6.24 2.18 5.31
CA PHE A 325 -6.72 1.30 6.36
C PHE A 325 -7.39 2.09 7.48
N GLY A 326 -8.40 1.50 8.08
CA GLY A 326 -9.04 1.99 9.28
C GLY A 326 -9.63 0.83 10.09
N ARG A 327 -10.43 1.15 11.08
CA ARG A 327 -11.16 0.16 11.87
C ARG A 327 -12.64 0.46 11.90
N VAL A 328 -13.43 -0.60 11.97
CA VAL A 328 -14.86 -0.54 12.23
C VAL A 328 -15.16 -1.54 13.33
N GLU A 329 -15.65 -1.08 14.45
CA GLU A 329 -15.81 -1.88 15.68
C GLU A 329 -14.53 -2.63 16.06
N GLY A 330 -13.39 -1.95 16.06
CA GLY A 330 -12.08 -2.50 16.37
C GLY A 330 -11.48 -3.40 15.30
N ARG A 331 -12.22 -3.79 14.26
CA ARG A 331 -11.74 -4.68 13.20
C ARG A 331 -11.10 -3.88 12.06
N SER A 332 -9.91 -4.27 11.67
CA SER A 332 -9.23 -3.66 10.51
C SER A 332 -10.00 -3.87 9.22
N VAL A 333 -10.12 -2.80 8.43
CA VAL A 333 -10.75 -2.77 7.11
C VAL A 333 -9.89 -1.99 6.13
N GLY A 334 -9.95 -2.35 4.85
CA GLY A 334 -9.44 -1.53 3.76
C GLY A 334 -10.54 -0.63 3.21
N VAL A 335 -10.18 0.59 2.85
CA VAL A 335 -11.08 1.57 2.23
C VAL A 335 -10.62 1.89 0.82
N VAL A 336 -11.55 1.93 -0.13
CA VAL A 336 -11.35 2.42 -1.49
C VAL A 336 -12.44 3.44 -1.80
N ALA A 337 -12.08 4.68 -2.15
CA ALA A 337 -13.07 5.71 -2.37
C ALA A 337 -12.70 6.64 -3.53
N ASN A 338 -13.67 7.05 -4.34
CA ASN A 338 -13.44 8.10 -5.32
C ASN A 338 -13.33 9.46 -4.61
N GLN A 339 -12.41 10.34 -5.08
CA GLN A 339 -12.26 11.68 -4.52
C GLN A 339 -12.78 12.74 -5.50
N PRO A 340 -14.01 13.25 -5.30
CA PRO A 340 -14.63 14.21 -6.23
C PRO A 340 -13.88 15.53 -6.41
N ILE A 341 -13.08 15.95 -5.41
CA ILE A 341 -12.26 17.17 -5.49
C ILE A 341 -11.16 17.04 -6.56
N GLN A 342 -10.70 15.82 -6.83
CA GLN A 342 -9.63 15.54 -7.77
C GLN A 342 -10.17 14.88 -9.03
N LEU A 343 -10.00 15.51 -10.20
CA LEU A 343 -10.49 14.99 -11.48
C LEU A 343 -11.96 14.52 -11.45
N ALA A 344 -12.78 15.15 -10.61
CA ALA A 344 -14.20 14.79 -10.36
C ALA A 344 -14.40 13.31 -9.92
N GLY A 345 -13.38 12.66 -9.34
CA GLY A 345 -13.42 11.24 -8.96
C GLY A 345 -13.35 10.25 -10.12
N THR A 346 -12.98 10.68 -11.34
CA THR A 346 -12.81 9.79 -12.49
C THR A 346 -11.73 8.74 -12.25
N LEU A 347 -11.87 7.58 -12.89
CA LEU A 347 -10.84 6.56 -12.94
C LEU A 347 -9.93 6.80 -14.14
N ASP A 348 -8.67 7.14 -13.88
CA ASP A 348 -7.60 7.12 -14.86
C ASP A 348 -6.73 5.87 -14.69
N ILE A 349 -5.65 5.78 -15.47
CA ILE A 349 -4.71 4.66 -15.41
C ILE A 349 -4.16 4.47 -14.00
N ASP A 350 -3.68 5.54 -13.39
CA ASP A 350 -2.97 5.49 -12.11
C ASP A 350 -3.93 5.17 -10.95
N ALA A 351 -5.13 5.77 -10.95
CA ALA A 351 -6.18 5.44 -9.98
C ALA A 351 -6.61 3.98 -10.07
N SER A 352 -6.75 3.46 -11.30
CA SER A 352 -7.12 2.06 -11.53
C SER A 352 -6.07 1.08 -11.01
N GLU A 353 -4.79 1.35 -11.24
CA GLU A 353 -3.69 0.51 -10.75
C GLU A 353 -3.50 0.61 -9.24
N LYS A 354 -3.58 1.82 -8.66
CA LYS A 354 -3.54 2.05 -7.21
C LYS A 354 -4.63 1.25 -6.50
N ALA A 355 -5.88 1.42 -6.91
CA ALA A 355 -7.02 0.72 -6.30
C ALA A 355 -6.95 -0.79 -6.51
N ALA A 356 -6.59 -1.27 -7.71
CA ALA A 356 -6.48 -2.70 -8.00
C ALA A 356 -5.43 -3.38 -7.11
N ARG A 357 -4.25 -2.77 -6.95
CA ARG A 357 -3.20 -3.29 -6.06
C ARG A 357 -3.67 -3.33 -4.61
N PHE A 358 -4.35 -2.28 -4.16
CA PHE A 358 -4.83 -2.17 -2.79
C PHE A 358 -5.92 -3.23 -2.47
N VAL A 359 -6.92 -3.40 -3.34
CA VAL A 359 -7.96 -4.44 -3.20
C VAL A 359 -7.33 -5.83 -3.13
N ARG A 360 -6.35 -6.12 -3.98
CA ARG A 360 -5.63 -7.42 -3.94
C ARG A 360 -4.85 -7.60 -2.65
N THR A 361 -4.26 -6.55 -2.11
CA THR A 361 -3.55 -6.60 -0.81
C THR A 361 -4.55 -6.91 0.31
N CYS A 362 -5.70 -6.26 0.33
CA CYS A 362 -6.75 -6.54 1.30
C CYS A 362 -7.25 -8.00 1.21
N ASP A 363 -7.52 -8.47 0.00
CA ASP A 363 -7.97 -9.86 -0.22
C ASP A 363 -6.91 -10.88 0.19
N ALA A 364 -5.63 -10.64 -0.13
CA ALA A 364 -4.53 -11.52 0.25
C ALA A 364 -4.37 -11.65 1.77
N PHE A 365 -4.73 -10.61 2.54
CA PHE A 365 -4.57 -10.56 3.99
C PHE A 365 -5.89 -10.52 4.76
N ASN A 366 -6.97 -11.04 4.18
CA ASN A 366 -8.27 -11.23 4.83
C ASN A 366 -8.91 -9.95 5.39
N LEU A 367 -8.59 -8.79 4.82
CA LEU A 367 -9.15 -7.49 5.22
C LEU A 367 -10.45 -7.22 4.45
N PRO A 368 -11.58 -6.98 5.11
CA PRO A 368 -12.78 -6.50 4.44
C PRO A 368 -12.51 -5.21 3.67
N VAL A 369 -13.20 -5.01 2.54
CA VAL A 369 -13.07 -3.79 1.73
C VAL A 369 -14.37 -2.98 1.78
N LEU A 370 -14.26 -1.73 2.21
CA LEU A 370 -15.31 -0.73 2.14
C LEU A 370 -15.06 0.15 0.92
N THR A 371 -16.05 0.27 0.05
CA THR A 371 -15.95 1.08 -1.17
C THR A 371 -16.94 2.21 -1.14
N PHE A 372 -16.49 3.47 -1.29
CA PHE A 372 -17.35 4.65 -1.41
C PHE A 372 -17.28 5.20 -2.83
N VAL A 373 -18.45 5.32 -3.48
CA VAL A 373 -18.53 5.57 -4.91
C VAL A 373 -19.12 6.94 -5.22
N ASP A 374 -18.33 7.77 -5.90
CA ASP A 374 -18.79 8.95 -6.63
C ASP A 374 -17.92 9.06 -7.90
N VAL A 375 -18.28 8.33 -8.95
CA VAL A 375 -17.47 8.16 -10.16
C VAL A 375 -18.28 8.48 -11.42
N PRO A 376 -17.90 9.53 -12.19
CA PRO A 376 -18.58 9.88 -13.44
C PRO A 376 -18.17 9.00 -14.63
N GLY A 377 -17.11 8.20 -14.50
CA GLY A 377 -16.60 7.34 -15.57
C GLY A 377 -15.09 7.16 -15.52
N PHE A 378 -14.56 6.48 -16.54
CA PHE A 378 -13.14 6.51 -16.84
C PHE A 378 -12.74 7.82 -17.49
N LEU A 379 -11.53 8.31 -17.21
CA LEU A 379 -11.03 9.57 -17.77
C LEU A 379 -10.84 9.42 -19.29
N PRO A 380 -11.52 10.21 -20.12
CA PRO A 380 -11.37 10.16 -21.57
C PRO A 380 -10.10 10.87 -22.02
N GLY A 381 -9.60 10.52 -23.19
CA GLY A 381 -8.49 11.22 -23.86
C GLY A 381 -7.51 10.28 -24.53
N THR A 382 -6.85 10.80 -25.56
CA THR A 382 -5.86 10.03 -26.35
C THR A 382 -4.68 9.56 -25.49
N ASP A 383 -4.27 10.36 -24.52
CA ASP A 383 -3.21 9.98 -23.58
C ASP A 383 -3.61 8.73 -22.77
N GLN A 384 -4.82 8.69 -22.23
CA GLN A 384 -5.33 7.52 -21.48
C GLN A 384 -5.46 6.30 -22.40
N GLU A 385 -6.04 6.46 -23.59
CA GLU A 385 -6.24 5.36 -24.55
C GLU A 385 -4.90 4.75 -25.02
N TRP A 386 -3.96 5.60 -25.41
CA TRP A 386 -2.67 5.14 -25.93
C TRP A 386 -1.74 4.58 -24.84
N ASN A 387 -1.84 5.07 -23.61
CA ASN A 387 -1.12 4.52 -22.47
C ASN A 387 -1.82 3.32 -21.84
N GLY A 388 -2.95 2.87 -22.41
CA GLY A 388 -3.57 1.57 -22.12
C GLY A 388 -4.57 1.55 -20.99
N ILE A 389 -5.43 2.57 -20.87
CA ILE A 389 -6.51 2.63 -19.88
C ILE A 389 -7.39 1.37 -19.89
N ILE A 390 -7.66 0.77 -21.07
CA ILE A 390 -8.46 -0.45 -21.19
C ILE A 390 -7.79 -1.60 -20.42
N ARG A 391 -6.52 -1.86 -20.70
CA ARG A 391 -5.76 -2.94 -20.06
C ARG A 391 -5.51 -2.67 -18.58
N ARG A 392 -5.14 -1.44 -18.23
CA ARG A 392 -4.81 -1.05 -16.87
C ARG A 392 -6.06 -0.87 -16.00
N GLY A 393 -7.14 -0.31 -16.56
CA GLY A 393 -8.44 -0.22 -15.89
C GLY A 393 -9.07 -1.59 -15.62
N ALA A 394 -8.84 -2.57 -16.52
CA ALA A 394 -9.28 -3.95 -16.34
C ALA A 394 -8.65 -4.63 -15.11
N LYS A 395 -7.51 -4.14 -14.59
CA LYS A 395 -6.91 -4.65 -13.34
C LYS A 395 -7.82 -4.43 -12.14
N LEU A 396 -8.51 -3.30 -12.07
CA LEU A 396 -9.43 -2.99 -10.97
C LEU A 396 -10.67 -3.90 -11.01
N LEU A 397 -11.25 -4.09 -12.20
CA LEU A 397 -12.32 -5.06 -12.42
C LEU A 397 -11.90 -6.47 -11.98
N PHE A 398 -10.70 -6.88 -12.40
CA PHE A 398 -10.15 -8.19 -12.04
C PHE A 398 -9.97 -8.34 -10.53
N ALA A 399 -9.45 -7.32 -9.85
CA ALA A 399 -9.22 -7.34 -8.41
C ALA A 399 -10.50 -7.53 -7.61
N TYR A 400 -11.55 -6.76 -7.91
CA TYR A 400 -12.84 -6.93 -7.24
C TYR A 400 -13.52 -8.27 -7.55
N ALA A 401 -13.51 -8.69 -8.82
CA ALA A 401 -14.13 -9.96 -9.20
C ALA A 401 -13.40 -11.21 -8.67
N GLU A 402 -12.12 -11.08 -8.31
CA GLU A 402 -11.32 -12.17 -7.71
C GLU A 402 -11.36 -12.15 -6.18
N ALA A 403 -11.71 -11.02 -5.55
CA ALA A 403 -11.71 -10.87 -4.10
C ALA A 403 -12.76 -11.78 -3.43
N THR A 404 -12.34 -12.41 -2.34
CA THR A 404 -13.16 -13.34 -1.55
C THR A 404 -13.49 -12.82 -0.14
N VAL A 405 -12.86 -11.72 0.26
CA VAL A 405 -13.14 -11.02 1.51
C VAL A 405 -14.52 -10.34 1.51
N PRO A 406 -15.06 -9.95 2.67
CA PRO A 406 -16.27 -9.12 2.71
C PRO A 406 -16.11 -7.83 1.88
N LEU A 407 -17.06 -7.56 0.99
CA LEU A 407 -17.11 -6.40 0.13
C LEU A 407 -18.39 -5.61 0.41
N VAL A 408 -18.26 -4.40 0.92
CA VAL A 408 -19.39 -3.48 1.19
C VAL A 408 -19.20 -2.20 0.39
N THR A 409 -20.20 -1.82 -0.38
CA THR A 409 -20.14 -0.65 -1.25
C THR A 409 -21.25 0.33 -0.88
N VAL A 410 -20.90 1.62 -0.78
CA VAL A 410 -21.83 2.74 -0.56
C VAL A 410 -21.72 3.71 -1.72
N ILE A 411 -22.81 3.90 -2.46
CA ILE A 411 -22.87 4.84 -3.58
C ILE A 411 -23.41 6.16 -3.04
N THR A 412 -22.55 7.17 -2.97
CA THR A 412 -22.91 8.47 -2.39
C THR A 412 -23.53 9.42 -3.41
N ARG A 413 -23.05 9.39 -4.66
CA ARG A 413 -23.57 10.25 -5.73
C ARG A 413 -23.45 9.59 -7.10
N LYS A 414 -22.50 9.95 -7.96
CA LYS A 414 -22.38 9.44 -9.32
C LYS A 414 -21.87 8.00 -9.35
N ALA A 415 -22.48 7.19 -10.22
CA ALA A 415 -22.03 5.84 -10.52
C ALA A 415 -22.39 5.53 -11.98
N TYR A 416 -21.52 5.93 -12.93
CA TYR A 416 -21.84 5.90 -14.36
C TYR A 416 -21.03 4.87 -15.14
N GLY A 417 -21.72 4.17 -16.02
CA GLY A 417 -21.14 3.28 -17.03
C GLY A 417 -20.28 2.17 -16.45
N GLY A 418 -19.23 1.80 -17.17
CA GLY A 418 -18.29 0.75 -16.70
C GLY A 418 -17.56 1.09 -15.41
N ALA A 419 -17.44 2.36 -15.04
CA ALA A 419 -16.83 2.75 -13.76
C ALA A 419 -17.74 2.39 -12.56
N TYR A 420 -19.05 2.44 -12.70
CA TYR A 420 -19.99 1.87 -11.73
C TYR A 420 -19.70 0.38 -11.49
N ASP A 421 -19.52 -0.38 -12.57
CA ASP A 421 -19.26 -1.81 -12.42
C ASP A 421 -17.96 -2.08 -11.66
N VAL A 422 -16.85 -1.42 -12.04
CA VAL A 422 -15.52 -1.72 -11.48
C VAL A 422 -15.29 -1.21 -10.06
N MET A 423 -16.13 -0.29 -9.56
CA MET A 423 -16.06 0.22 -8.18
C MET A 423 -16.85 -0.64 -7.19
N GLY A 424 -16.65 -1.94 -7.20
CA GLY A 424 -17.27 -2.85 -6.24
C GLY A 424 -18.79 -2.96 -6.40
N SER A 425 -19.28 -3.13 -7.63
CA SER A 425 -20.71 -3.32 -7.87
C SER A 425 -21.20 -4.70 -7.42
N LYS A 426 -22.51 -4.82 -7.23
CA LYS A 426 -23.19 -6.10 -6.96
C LYS A 426 -22.87 -7.13 -8.04
N HIS A 427 -22.73 -6.69 -9.28
CA HIS A 427 -22.45 -7.56 -10.44
C HIS A 427 -21.06 -8.18 -10.43
N LEU A 428 -20.08 -7.53 -9.79
CA LEU A 428 -18.73 -8.05 -9.60
C LEU A 428 -18.53 -8.81 -8.29
N GLY A 429 -19.61 -9.07 -7.55
CA GLY A 429 -19.54 -9.91 -6.36
C GLY A 429 -19.55 -9.16 -5.04
N ALA A 430 -19.81 -7.86 -5.01
CA ALA A 430 -19.99 -7.17 -3.74
C ALA A 430 -21.15 -7.76 -2.93
N ASP A 431 -20.91 -7.98 -1.64
CA ASP A 431 -21.87 -8.66 -0.76
C ASP A 431 -23.05 -7.77 -0.41
N ILE A 432 -22.77 -6.52 -0.01
CA ILE A 432 -23.79 -5.51 0.35
C ILE A 432 -23.50 -4.23 -0.41
N ASN A 433 -24.51 -3.75 -1.13
CA ASN A 433 -24.48 -2.48 -1.86
C ASN A 433 -25.55 -1.54 -1.31
N LEU A 434 -25.12 -0.41 -0.79
CA LEU A 434 -25.97 0.65 -0.25
C LEU A 434 -25.90 1.87 -1.16
N ALA A 435 -26.93 2.67 -1.18
CA ALA A 435 -26.94 3.93 -1.91
C ALA A 435 -27.59 5.04 -1.09
N TRP A 436 -27.08 6.26 -1.20
CA TRP A 436 -27.75 7.45 -0.68
C TRP A 436 -28.87 7.89 -1.62
N PRO A 437 -29.84 8.67 -1.18
CA PRO A 437 -30.88 9.24 -2.06
C PRO A 437 -30.31 10.12 -3.16
N THR A 438 -29.13 10.69 -2.96
CA THR A 438 -28.36 11.50 -3.92
C THR A 438 -27.66 10.68 -5.00
N ALA A 439 -27.71 9.34 -4.93
CA ALA A 439 -27.03 8.47 -5.88
C ALA A 439 -27.66 8.56 -7.27
N GLN A 440 -26.82 8.64 -8.29
CA GLN A 440 -27.18 8.65 -9.70
C GLN A 440 -26.53 7.44 -10.38
N ILE A 441 -27.29 6.37 -10.56
CA ILE A 441 -26.80 5.10 -11.13
C ILE A 441 -27.32 4.97 -12.56
N ALA A 442 -26.46 5.11 -13.56
CA ALA A 442 -26.88 5.15 -14.97
C ALA A 442 -25.74 4.73 -15.92
N VAL A 443 -26.10 4.49 -17.18
CA VAL A 443 -25.12 4.21 -18.24
C VAL A 443 -24.19 5.40 -18.48
N MET A 444 -24.73 6.63 -18.36
CA MET A 444 -23.99 7.89 -18.47
C MET A 444 -24.77 9.02 -17.80
N GLY A 445 -24.11 10.14 -17.55
CA GLY A 445 -24.77 11.32 -16.99
C GLY A 445 -25.89 11.84 -17.91
N ALA A 446 -26.94 12.40 -17.30
CA ALA A 446 -28.19 12.80 -17.97
C ALA A 446 -27.98 13.71 -19.18
N GLN A 447 -27.09 14.71 -19.08
CA GLN A 447 -26.80 15.61 -20.21
C GLN A 447 -26.25 14.89 -21.42
N GLY A 448 -25.32 13.94 -21.21
CA GLY A 448 -24.76 13.12 -22.28
C GLY A 448 -25.82 12.21 -22.92
N ALA A 449 -26.63 11.56 -22.10
CA ALA A 449 -27.72 10.70 -22.54
C ALA A 449 -28.74 11.46 -23.39
N VAL A 450 -29.20 12.62 -22.94
CA VAL A 450 -30.16 13.47 -23.61
C VAL A 450 -29.64 13.94 -24.98
N ASN A 451 -28.37 14.35 -25.06
CA ASN A 451 -27.76 14.76 -26.32
C ASN A 451 -27.72 13.63 -27.37
N ILE A 452 -27.68 12.39 -26.93
CA ILE A 452 -27.68 11.21 -27.83
C ILE A 452 -29.08 10.78 -28.18
N LEU A 453 -29.94 10.59 -27.17
CA LEU A 453 -31.29 10.04 -27.32
C LEU A 453 -32.23 10.99 -28.03
N TYR A 454 -32.12 12.29 -27.76
CA TYR A 454 -33.05 13.32 -28.21
C TYR A 454 -32.41 14.31 -29.18
N ARG A 455 -31.39 13.89 -29.90
CA ARG A 455 -30.64 14.75 -30.84
C ARG A 455 -31.52 15.44 -31.86
N THR A 456 -32.53 14.73 -32.41
CA THR A 456 -33.47 15.27 -33.40
C THR A 456 -34.46 16.23 -32.73
N ASP A 457 -35.04 15.84 -31.60
CA ASP A 457 -35.96 16.66 -30.80
C ASP A 457 -35.33 18.01 -30.42
N LEU A 458 -34.11 17.98 -29.94
CA LEU A 458 -33.35 19.20 -29.60
C LEU A 458 -33.01 20.08 -30.82
N ALA A 459 -32.79 19.48 -31.98
CA ALA A 459 -32.51 20.22 -33.22
C ALA A 459 -33.77 20.91 -33.82
N GLU A 460 -34.97 20.37 -33.52
CA GLU A 460 -36.24 20.87 -34.02
C GLU A 460 -36.98 21.76 -33.01
N ALA A 461 -36.48 21.87 -31.76
CA ALA A 461 -37.12 22.66 -30.71
C ALA A 461 -36.97 24.17 -30.93
N ASP A 462 -38.02 24.94 -30.67
CA ASP A 462 -37.98 26.40 -30.71
C ASP A 462 -37.05 26.99 -29.63
N ASP A 463 -36.96 26.33 -28.46
CA ASP A 463 -36.00 26.61 -27.37
C ASP A 463 -35.20 25.35 -27.03
N PRO A 464 -34.07 25.10 -27.70
CA PRO A 464 -33.26 23.90 -27.47
C PRO A 464 -32.68 23.80 -26.04
N GLU A 465 -32.38 24.93 -25.39
CA GLU A 465 -31.80 24.95 -24.03
C GLU A 465 -32.89 24.59 -23.00
N GLY A 466 -34.07 25.20 -23.07
CA GLY A 466 -35.18 24.87 -22.21
C GLY A 466 -35.62 23.41 -22.39
N ARG A 467 -35.74 22.95 -23.65
CA ARG A 467 -36.08 21.56 -23.95
C ARG A 467 -35.06 20.56 -23.42
N ARG A 468 -33.77 20.89 -23.52
CA ARG A 468 -32.69 20.07 -22.94
C ARG A 468 -32.82 19.97 -21.43
N ALA A 469 -33.08 21.07 -20.73
CA ALA A 469 -33.27 21.08 -19.29
C ALA A 469 -34.42 20.18 -18.84
N GLU A 470 -35.58 20.26 -19.55
CA GLU A 470 -36.73 19.37 -19.30
C GLU A 470 -36.36 17.88 -19.46
N LEU A 471 -35.72 17.52 -20.57
CA LEU A 471 -35.33 16.14 -20.87
C LEU A 471 -34.25 15.59 -19.91
N VAL A 472 -33.34 16.45 -19.46
CA VAL A 472 -32.34 16.07 -18.42
C VAL A 472 -33.07 15.74 -17.12
N GLN A 473 -34.01 16.59 -16.69
CA GLN A 473 -34.79 16.34 -15.48
C GLN A 473 -35.61 15.04 -15.60
N GLU A 474 -36.26 14.84 -16.73
CA GLU A 474 -37.03 13.61 -17.00
C GLU A 474 -36.15 12.36 -16.96
N TYR A 475 -34.91 12.43 -17.52
CA TYR A 475 -33.96 11.34 -17.49
C TYR A 475 -33.48 11.04 -16.06
N GLU A 476 -33.18 12.08 -15.26
CA GLU A 476 -32.77 11.93 -13.87
C GLU A 476 -33.91 11.31 -13.05
N ASP A 477 -35.13 11.79 -13.17
CA ASP A 477 -36.30 11.29 -12.42
C ASP A 477 -36.61 9.82 -12.72
N HIS A 478 -36.39 9.36 -13.94
CA HIS A 478 -36.77 8.01 -14.37
C HIS A 478 -35.65 7.01 -14.41
N LEU A 479 -34.40 7.42 -14.72
CA LEU A 479 -33.31 6.48 -15.03
C LEU A 479 -32.05 6.72 -14.19
N ALA A 480 -31.74 7.94 -13.82
CA ALA A 480 -30.50 8.25 -13.11
C ALA A 480 -30.78 8.51 -11.62
N ASN A 481 -31.30 7.50 -10.93
CA ASN A 481 -31.60 7.54 -9.50
C ASN A 481 -31.31 6.17 -8.85
N PRO A 482 -31.27 6.07 -7.52
CA PRO A 482 -30.96 4.80 -6.85
C PRO A 482 -32.14 3.82 -6.86
N TYR A 483 -33.38 4.31 -7.05
CA TYR A 483 -34.58 3.50 -6.87
C TYR A 483 -34.76 2.47 -7.99
N LEU A 484 -34.42 2.81 -9.23
CA LEU A 484 -34.46 1.87 -10.35
C LEU A 484 -33.47 0.70 -10.12
N ALA A 485 -32.30 0.97 -9.56
CA ALA A 485 -31.32 -0.06 -9.22
C ALA A 485 -31.81 -0.91 -8.03
N ALA A 486 -32.43 -0.30 -7.03
CA ALA A 486 -33.00 -0.99 -5.88
C ALA A 486 -34.17 -1.91 -6.28
N GLU A 487 -35.08 -1.46 -7.17
CA GLU A 487 -36.17 -2.29 -7.73
C GLU A 487 -35.69 -3.53 -8.44
N ARG A 488 -34.44 -3.51 -8.95
CA ARG A 488 -33.81 -4.64 -9.64
C ARG A 488 -32.94 -5.50 -8.71
N GLY A 489 -32.79 -5.12 -7.44
CA GLY A 489 -31.89 -5.79 -6.50
C GLY A 489 -30.41 -5.57 -6.76
N TYR A 490 -30.04 -4.48 -7.46
CA TYR A 490 -28.63 -4.08 -7.68
C TYR A 490 -28.08 -3.24 -6.53
N VAL A 491 -28.98 -2.63 -5.77
CA VAL A 491 -28.74 -1.94 -4.50
C VAL A 491 -29.62 -2.63 -3.45
N ASP A 492 -29.01 -3.07 -2.35
CA ASP A 492 -29.71 -3.81 -1.29
C ASP A 492 -30.58 -2.89 -0.43
N ALA A 493 -30.14 -1.64 -0.22
CA ALA A 493 -30.92 -0.62 0.47
C ALA A 493 -30.54 0.80 0.01
N VAL A 494 -31.54 1.67 -0.03
CA VAL A 494 -31.35 3.13 -0.10
C VAL A 494 -31.45 3.64 1.33
N ILE A 495 -30.39 4.27 1.84
CA ILE A 495 -30.23 4.68 3.23
C ILE A 495 -30.03 6.18 3.35
N GLN A 496 -30.40 6.77 4.46
CA GLN A 496 -30.04 8.17 4.76
C GLN A 496 -28.52 8.26 5.01
N PRO A 497 -27.86 9.38 4.63
CA PRO A 497 -26.40 9.47 4.79
C PRO A 497 -25.93 9.24 6.23
N HIS A 498 -26.64 9.73 7.24
CA HIS A 498 -26.32 9.52 8.66
C HIS A 498 -26.44 8.06 9.14
N GLU A 499 -27.11 7.19 8.39
CA GLU A 499 -27.22 5.76 8.71
C GLU A 499 -26.01 4.95 8.21
N THR A 500 -25.09 5.56 7.46
CA THR A 500 -24.02 4.86 6.75
C THR A 500 -23.15 4.02 7.67
N ARG A 501 -22.65 4.59 8.79
CA ARG A 501 -21.83 3.84 9.74
C ARG A 501 -22.60 2.65 10.33
N ALA A 502 -23.84 2.86 10.77
CA ALA A 502 -24.67 1.81 11.36
C ALA A 502 -24.90 0.65 10.38
N GLU A 503 -25.20 0.95 9.11
CA GLU A 503 -25.44 -0.08 8.09
C GLU A 503 -24.15 -0.81 7.69
N VAL A 504 -23.02 -0.10 7.59
CA VAL A 504 -21.70 -0.72 7.38
C VAL A 504 -21.34 -1.67 8.51
N VAL A 505 -21.57 -1.28 9.76
CA VAL A 505 -21.35 -2.14 10.94
C VAL A 505 -22.23 -3.39 10.85
N ARG A 506 -23.53 -3.25 10.57
CA ARG A 506 -24.46 -4.40 10.42
C ARG A 506 -24.00 -5.34 9.31
N ALA A 507 -23.57 -4.80 8.17
CA ALA A 507 -23.05 -5.57 7.06
C ALA A 507 -21.78 -6.34 7.44
N LEU A 508 -20.81 -5.70 8.09
CA LEU A 508 -19.56 -6.35 8.52
C LEU A 508 -19.79 -7.41 9.60
N ARG A 509 -20.74 -7.18 10.53
CA ARG A 509 -21.15 -8.21 11.51
C ARG A 509 -21.70 -9.45 10.82
N LEU A 510 -22.61 -9.27 9.84
CA LEU A 510 -23.17 -10.38 9.04
C LEU A 510 -22.07 -11.13 8.29
N LEU A 511 -21.19 -10.40 7.63
CA LEU A 511 -20.15 -10.95 6.74
C LEU A 511 -18.91 -11.50 7.47
N ARG A 512 -18.84 -11.38 8.80
CA ARG A 512 -17.71 -11.87 9.60
C ARG A 512 -17.39 -13.35 9.34
N SER A 513 -18.42 -14.15 9.09
CA SER A 513 -18.27 -15.57 8.80
C SER A 513 -18.29 -15.91 7.30
N LYS A 514 -18.21 -14.92 6.41
CA LYS A 514 -18.17 -15.15 4.96
C LYS A 514 -17.05 -16.15 4.63
N ARG A 515 -17.38 -17.15 3.81
CA ARG A 515 -16.44 -18.10 3.23
C ARG A 515 -16.80 -18.24 1.75
N GLU A 516 -15.91 -17.85 0.90
CA GLU A 516 -16.05 -17.95 -0.55
C GLU A 516 -14.82 -18.65 -1.12
N THR A 517 -15.04 -19.52 -2.09
CA THR A 517 -13.97 -20.24 -2.78
C THR A 517 -14.13 -20.07 -4.28
N LEU A 518 -13.08 -19.62 -4.92
CA LEU A 518 -13.01 -19.53 -6.38
C LEU A 518 -12.61 -20.89 -6.99
N PRO A 519 -12.88 -21.10 -8.30
CA PRO A 519 -12.40 -22.29 -8.99
C PRO A 519 -10.88 -22.48 -8.82
N PRO A 520 -10.41 -23.73 -8.56
CA PRO A 520 -8.99 -24.01 -8.39
C PRO A 520 -8.17 -23.59 -9.61
N LYS A 521 -7.08 -22.84 -9.38
CA LYS A 521 -6.16 -22.38 -10.42
C LYS A 521 -4.75 -22.25 -9.84
N LYS A 522 -3.72 -22.27 -10.68
CA LYS A 522 -2.36 -22.01 -10.21
C LYS A 522 -2.19 -20.56 -9.73
N HIS A 523 -2.74 -19.62 -10.48
CA HIS A 523 -2.85 -18.21 -10.17
C HIS A 523 -3.84 -17.55 -11.15
N GLY A 524 -4.32 -16.35 -10.86
CA GLY A 524 -5.05 -15.53 -11.82
C GLY A 524 -4.14 -15.05 -12.95
N ASN A 525 -4.70 -14.83 -14.14
CA ASN A 525 -3.98 -14.19 -15.25
C ASN A 525 -4.47 -12.75 -15.41
N ILE A 526 -4.12 -11.93 -14.42
CA ILE A 526 -4.46 -10.51 -14.43
C ILE A 526 -3.76 -9.82 -15.62
N PRO A 527 -4.41 -8.86 -16.31
CA PRO A 527 -3.80 -8.13 -17.40
C PRO A 527 -2.69 -7.20 -16.87
N LEU A 528 -1.44 -7.67 -16.91
CA LEU A 528 -0.25 -7.00 -16.39
C LEU A 528 0.21 -5.83 -17.28
#